data_fb11e912f106e9b20c6831b8864da165
#
_entry.id   fb11e912f106e9b20c6831b8864da165
#
_cell.length_a   1.000
_cell.length_b   1.000
_cell.length_c   1.000
_cell.angle_alpha   90.00
_cell.angle_beta   90.00
_cell.angle_gamma   90.00
#
_symmetry.space_group_name_H-M   'P 1'
#
loop_
_entity.id
_entity.type
_entity.pdbx_description
1 polymer ?
#
loop_
_entity_poly.entity_id
_entity_poly.type
_entity_poly.pdbx_seq_one_letter_code
_entity_poly.pdbx_strand_id
1 'polypeptide(L)'
;TYLAKFLGWKNPKHPGSQGNFFDDIDPMDNSLIRSMAISDRIQGFMVAYSKGKDPGFLACIDMVKAHFEPNPATLESALYSMLEGFYNTGKEHICQYILDNYIYDEDCGADLSDVIRQRAQGIINLQVGKTPPNFTMNKWDGGTLDLMQTAKAHKYTLVMFWASWCHKCEQEIPVLIPVYAKYQNRGFEAIGVSLDQARSTWVGVIEQRGMQYPNVSQLQGWDSPIVKDYKITSTPTYFLLDSEGKIVLKPKRIYEVDAFLAKNL
;
A
#
# COMPACT_ATOMS: atom_id res chain seq x y z
N THR A 1 20.63 -28.02 -2.31
CA THR A 1 20.03 -27.23 -3.42
C THR A 1 19.23 -26.10 -2.85
N TYR A 2 19.07 -24.98 -3.62
CA TYR A 2 18.27 -23.81 -3.27
C TYR A 2 16.85 -24.20 -2.79
N LEU A 3 16.19 -25.10 -3.51
CA LEU A 3 14.84 -25.57 -3.17
C LEU A 3 14.78 -26.25 -1.79
N ALA A 4 15.79 -27.03 -1.41
CA ALA A 4 15.85 -27.68 -0.10
C ALA A 4 16.03 -26.68 1.05
N LYS A 5 16.88 -25.65 0.85
CA LYS A 5 17.01 -24.53 1.78
C LYS A 5 15.67 -23.78 1.91
N PHE A 6 15.05 -23.41 0.78
CA PHE A 6 13.78 -22.69 0.75
C PHE A 6 12.66 -23.43 1.49
N LEU A 7 12.52 -24.75 1.29
CA LEU A 7 11.53 -25.56 1.99
C LEU A 7 11.83 -25.68 3.49
N GLY A 8 13.10 -25.71 3.87
CA GLY A 8 13.54 -25.69 5.27
C GLY A 8 13.17 -24.38 5.97
N TRP A 9 13.30 -23.25 5.27
CA TRP A 9 12.95 -21.95 5.81
C TRP A 9 11.44 -21.72 5.98
N LYS A 10 10.60 -22.27 5.08
CA LYS A 10 9.13 -22.18 5.21
C LYS A 10 8.56 -23.00 6.36
N ASN A 11 9.21 -24.11 6.71
CA ASN A 11 8.76 -25.01 7.78
C ASN A 11 9.90 -25.26 8.76
N PRO A 12 10.23 -24.33 9.66
CA PRO A 12 11.19 -24.59 10.72
C PRO A 12 10.68 -25.77 11.56
N LYS A 13 11.52 -26.78 11.76
CA LYS A 13 11.17 -28.01 12.50
C LYS A 13 10.75 -27.75 13.94
N HIS A 14 11.13 -26.62 14.50
CA HIS A 14 10.65 -26.10 15.79
C HIS A 14 10.56 -24.58 15.71
N PRO A 15 9.49 -23.92 16.20
CA PRO A 15 9.56 -22.53 16.55
C PRO A 15 10.56 -22.42 17.69
N GLY A 16 11.78 -21.99 17.37
CA GLY A 16 12.79 -21.68 18.37
C GLY A 16 12.28 -20.63 19.37
N SER A 17 13.05 -20.37 20.41
CA SER A 17 12.81 -19.18 21.24
C SER A 17 12.94 -17.93 20.36
N GLN A 18 12.37 -16.81 20.80
CA GLN A 18 12.45 -15.55 20.07
C GLN A 18 13.91 -15.20 19.67
N GLY A 19 14.89 -15.52 20.55
CA GLY A 19 16.30 -15.20 20.32
C GLY A 19 17.02 -16.06 19.27
N ASN A 20 16.50 -17.23 18.90
CA ASN A 20 17.13 -18.13 17.93
C ASN A 20 16.26 -18.47 16.70
N PHE A 21 15.22 -17.66 16.47
CA PHE A 21 14.28 -17.91 15.38
C PHE A 21 14.92 -17.83 13.98
N PHE A 22 16.00 -17.07 13.84
CA PHE A 22 16.73 -16.85 12.60
C PHE A 22 18.07 -17.63 12.49
N ASP A 23 18.45 -18.45 13.47
CA ASP A 23 19.76 -19.11 13.51
C ASP A 23 20.03 -20.05 12.30
N ASP A 24 18.99 -20.53 11.64
CA ASP A 24 19.07 -21.35 10.44
C ASP A 24 19.11 -20.53 9.14
N ILE A 25 19.09 -19.20 9.22
CA ILE A 25 19.19 -18.27 8.10
C ILE A 25 20.54 -17.57 8.15
N ASP A 26 21.38 -17.85 7.16
CA ASP A 26 22.65 -17.13 7.00
C ASP A 26 22.38 -15.75 6.37
N PRO A 27 22.57 -14.64 7.09
CA PRO A 27 22.36 -13.32 6.55
C PRO A 27 23.29 -12.98 5.38
N MET A 28 24.44 -13.70 5.25
CA MET A 28 25.39 -13.53 4.15
C MET A 28 24.95 -14.21 2.85
N ASP A 29 23.89 -15.01 2.86
CA ASP A 29 23.38 -15.70 1.68
C ASP A 29 22.51 -14.79 0.80
N ASN A 30 23.12 -14.12 -0.17
CA ASN A 30 22.43 -13.25 -1.13
C ASN A 30 21.38 -13.97 -2.00
N SER A 31 21.34 -15.30 -2.02
CA SER A 31 20.29 -16.03 -2.73
C SER A 31 18.90 -15.84 -2.11
N LEU A 32 18.84 -15.44 -0.84
CA LEU A 32 17.63 -15.11 -0.09
C LEU A 32 16.84 -13.97 -0.74
N ILE A 33 17.53 -12.96 -1.29
CA ILE A 33 16.92 -11.74 -1.88
C ILE A 33 16.06 -12.05 -3.10
N ARG A 34 16.38 -13.15 -3.82
CA ARG A 34 15.67 -13.58 -5.03
C ARG A 34 14.42 -14.43 -4.75
N SER A 35 14.03 -14.52 -3.49
CA SER A 35 12.91 -15.36 -3.06
C SER A 35 12.06 -14.65 -2.03
N MET A 36 10.89 -15.21 -1.73
CA MET A 36 10.04 -14.75 -0.62
C MET A 36 10.54 -15.23 0.76
N ALA A 37 11.70 -15.91 0.85
CA ALA A 37 12.15 -16.57 2.08
C ALA A 37 12.35 -15.59 3.24
N ILE A 38 12.97 -14.43 3.00
CA ILE A 38 13.12 -13.37 4.02
C ILE A 38 11.76 -12.87 4.46
N SER A 39 10.89 -12.51 3.52
CA SER A 39 9.57 -11.97 3.80
C SER A 39 8.68 -12.96 4.57
N ASP A 40 8.60 -14.21 4.11
CA ASP A 40 7.82 -15.28 4.75
C ASP A 40 8.31 -15.54 6.19
N ARG A 41 9.64 -15.54 6.38
CA ARG A 41 10.25 -15.78 7.70
C ARG A 41 9.99 -14.63 8.66
N ILE A 42 10.15 -13.39 8.21
CA ILE A 42 9.84 -12.18 9.01
C ILE A 42 8.37 -12.16 9.39
N GLN A 43 7.47 -12.45 8.45
CA GLN A 43 6.04 -12.50 8.74
C GLN A 43 5.74 -13.55 9.83
N GLY A 44 6.30 -14.76 9.72
CA GLY A 44 6.17 -15.81 10.73
C GLY A 44 6.68 -15.36 12.10
N PHE A 45 7.81 -14.65 12.15
CA PHE A 45 8.39 -14.11 13.37
C PHE A 45 7.48 -13.05 14.00
N MET A 46 7.00 -12.09 13.21
CA MET A 46 6.08 -11.05 13.68
C MET A 46 4.80 -11.64 14.28
N VAL A 47 4.20 -12.64 13.60
CA VAL A 47 2.99 -13.33 14.09
C VAL A 47 3.26 -14.05 15.40
N ALA A 48 4.38 -14.76 15.52
CA ALA A 48 4.70 -15.57 16.70
C ALA A 48 5.02 -14.73 17.95
N TYR A 49 5.74 -13.61 17.79
CA TYR A 49 6.37 -12.94 18.94
C TYR A 49 5.89 -11.50 19.22
N SER A 50 5.28 -10.79 18.27
CA SER A 50 4.80 -9.41 18.52
C SER A 50 3.56 -9.35 19.41
N LYS A 51 2.83 -10.47 19.55
CA LYS A 51 1.52 -10.52 20.26
C LYS A 51 0.48 -9.54 19.67
N GLY A 52 0.67 -9.10 18.43
CA GLY A 52 -0.17 -8.13 17.73
C GLY A 52 -0.16 -6.71 18.33
N LYS A 53 0.79 -6.39 19.21
CA LYS A 53 0.90 -5.09 19.89
C LYS A 53 2.11 -4.32 19.38
N ASP A 54 1.99 -2.99 19.32
CA ASP A 54 3.05 -2.13 18.77
C ASP A 54 4.41 -2.30 19.46
N PRO A 55 4.54 -2.32 20.80
CA PRO A 55 5.84 -2.57 21.43
C PRO A 55 6.47 -3.91 21.05
N GLY A 56 5.64 -4.94 20.81
CA GLY A 56 6.11 -6.24 20.35
C GLY A 56 6.58 -6.21 18.88
N PHE A 57 5.89 -5.44 18.02
CA PHE A 57 6.34 -5.24 16.65
C PHE A 57 7.68 -4.50 16.61
N LEU A 58 7.85 -3.42 17.38
CA LEU A 58 9.11 -2.68 17.45
C LEU A 58 10.28 -3.58 17.88
N ALA A 59 10.10 -4.34 18.97
CA ALA A 59 11.12 -5.29 19.44
C ALA A 59 11.47 -6.36 18.38
N CYS A 60 10.48 -6.87 17.65
CA CYS A 60 10.72 -7.82 16.56
C CYS A 60 11.49 -7.18 15.40
N ILE A 61 11.20 -5.92 15.05
CA ILE A 61 11.88 -5.17 14.00
C ILE A 61 13.37 -5.02 14.35
N ASP A 62 13.69 -4.62 15.59
CA ASP A 62 15.05 -4.45 16.07
C ASP A 62 15.85 -5.76 16.00
N MET A 63 15.22 -6.90 16.36
CA MET A 63 15.84 -8.22 16.26
C MET A 63 16.09 -8.64 14.80
N VAL A 64 15.14 -8.40 13.91
CA VAL A 64 15.32 -8.67 12.47
C VAL A 64 16.46 -7.82 11.91
N LYS A 65 16.49 -6.52 12.23
CA LYS A 65 17.59 -5.61 11.84
C LYS A 65 18.93 -6.13 12.32
N ALA A 66 19.05 -6.46 13.59
CA ALA A 66 20.30 -6.96 14.16
C ALA A 66 20.79 -8.25 13.50
N HIS A 67 19.88 -9.18 13.13
CA HIS A 67 20.25 -10.41 12.46
C HIS A 67 20.78 -10.17 11.04
N PHE A 68 20.17 -9.29 10.26
CA PHE A 68 20.56 -9.02 8.87
C PHE A 68 21.60 -7.92 8.70
N GLU A 69 21.96 -7.21 9.77
CA GLU A 69 22.93 -6.11 9.76
C GLU A 69 24.28 -6.44 9.12
N PRO A 70 24.84 -7.69 9.27
CA PRO A 70 26.13 -8.00 8.68
C PRO A 70 26.19 -7.94 7.14
N ASN A 71 25.04 -7.98 6.45
CA ASN A 71 24.99 -7.92 5.01
C ASN A 71 23.97 -6.85 4.54
N PRO A 72 24.43 -5.71 3.99
CA PRO A 72 23.57 -4.62 3.54
C PRO A 72 22.47 -5.08 2.57
N ALA A 73 22.76 -6.01 1.66
CA ALA A 73 21.79 -6.43 0.64
C ALA A 73 20.62 -7.24 1.23
N THR A 74 20.88 -8.14 2.18
CA THR A 74 19.81 -8.89 2.88
C THR A 74 19.10 -8.01 3.91
N LEU A 75 19.82 -7.07 4.54
CA LEU A 75 19.22 -6.06 5.42
C LEU A 75 18.22 -5.19 4.68
N GLU A 76 18.58 -4.66 3.50
CA GLU A 76 17.66 -3.88 2.67
C GLU A 76 16.39 -4.66 2.33
N SER A 77 16.55 -5.93 1.95
CA SER A 77 15.43 -6.82 1.65
C SER A 77 14.53 -7.04 2.87
N ALA A 78 15.12 -7.21 4.05
CA ALA A 78 14.39 -7.39 5.30
C ALA A 78 13.65 -6.10 5.71
N LEU A 79 14.32 -4.94 5.69
CA LEU A 79 13.72 -3.64 6.01
C LEU A 79 12.56 -3.31 5.07
N TYR A 80 12.76 -3.54 3.76
CA TYR A 80 11.70 -3.28 2.79
C TYR A 80 10.50 -4.23 2.95
N SER A 81 10.74 -5.51 3.23
CA SER A 81 9.66 -6.48 3.51
C SER A 81 8.83 -6.08 4.72
N MET A 82 9.48 -5.61 5.80
CA MET A 82 8.78 -5.11 6.99
C MET A 82 8.00 -3.84 6.69
N LEU A 83 8.63 -2.88 6.02
CA LEU A 83 8.00 -1.60 5.66
C LEU A 83 6.73 -1.83 4.80
N GLU A 84 6.83 -2.67 3.77
CA GLU A 84 5.71 -3.01 2.88
C GLU A 84 4.59 -3.77 3.63
N GLY A 85 4.95 -4.72 4.48
CA GLY A 85 4.01 -5.48 5.30
C GLY A 85 3.21 -4.59 6.27
N PHE A 86 3.87 -3.66 6.97
CA PHE A 86 3.21 -2.73 7.86
C PHE A 86 2.39 -1.68 7.12
N TYR A 87 2.87 -1.20 5.97
CA TYR A 87 2.09 -0.32 5.10
C TYR A 87 0.78 -0.98 4.67
N ASN A 88 0.83 -2.22 4.17
CA ASN A 88 -0.35 -2.96 3.71
C ASN A 88 -1.36 -3.27 4.84
N THR A 89 -0.89 -3.31 6.08
CA THR A 89 -1.78 -3.48 7.26
C THR A 89 -2.27 -2.15 7.86
N GLY A 90 -1.86 -1.00 7.29
CA GLY A 90 -2.24 0.33 7.76
C GLY A 90 -1.57 0.77 9.06
N LYS A 91 -0.43 0.17 9.42
CA LYS A 91 0.36 0.54 10.60
C LYS A 91 1.41 1.59 10.24
N GLU A 92 0.97 2.77 9.82
CA GLU A 92 1.86 3.84 9.32
C GLU A 92 2.89 4.30 10.35
N HIS A 93 2.54 4.33 11.65
CA HIS A 93 3.48 4.68 12.72
C HIS A 93 4.61 3.66 12.89
N ILE A 94 4.37 2.36 12.60
CA ILE A 94 5.43 1.34 12.57
C ILE A 94 6.32 1.55 11.33
N CYS A 95 5.71 1.89 10.17
CA CYS A 95 6.50 2.27 9.00
C CYS A 95 7.41 3.45 9.32
N GLN A 96 6.89 4.49 10.01
CA GLN A 96 7.67 5.65 10.40
C GLN A 96 8.86 5.26 11.31
N TYR A 97 8.65 4.34 12.26
CA TYR A 97 9.74 3.82 13.09
C TYR A 97 10.87 3.20 12.26
N ILE A 98 10.53 2.36 11.26
CA ILE A 98 11.53 1.73 10.37
C ILE A 98 12.29 2.80 9.56
N LEU A 99 11.56 3.80 9.07
CA LEU A 99 12.13 4.89 8.29
C LEU A 99 13.12 5.72 9.10
N ASP A 100 12.70 6.16 10.28
CA ASP A 100 13.49 7.07 11.12
C ASP A 100 14.71 6.40 11.74
N ASN A 101 14.61 5.12 12.14
CA ASN A 101 15.68 4.45 12.87
C ASN A 101 16.61 3.61 11.98
N TYR A 102 16.20 3.27 10.72
CA TYR A 102 16.98 2.31 9.93
C TYR A 102 17.19 2.70 8.47
N ILE A 103 16.34 3.54 7.88
CA ILE A 103 16.50 3.89 6.46
C ILE A 103 17.07 5.29 6.27
N TYR A 104 16.67 6.23 7.11
CA TYR A 104 17.13 7.64 7.04
C TYR A 104 18.02 8.07 8.21
N ASP A 105 18.30 7.16 9.14
CA ASP A 105 19.26 7.41 10.21
C ASP A 105 20.68 7.40 9.66
N GLU A 106 21.36 8.54 9.70
CA GLU A 106 22.76 8.71 9.24
C GLU A 106 23.75 7.96 10.17
N ASP A 107 23.37 7.71 11.41
CA ASP A 107 24.19 7.01 12.42
C ASP A 107 23.99 5.48 12.38
N CYS A 108 23.04 4.97 11.59
CA CYS A 108 22.71 3.54 11.57
C CYS A 108 23.81 2.63 10.99
N GLY A 109 24.90 3.20 10.45
CA GLY A 109 26.10 2.48 10.00
C GLY A 109 25.91 1.53 8.81
N ALA A 110 24.69 1.38 8.30
CA ALA A 110 24.40 0.55 7.15
C ALA A 110 24.48 1.39 5.88
N ASP A 111 25.38 1.00 4.95
CA ASP A 111 25.46 1.60 3.62
C ASP A 111 24.29 1.12 2.75
N LEU A 112 23.10 1.68 3.01
CA LEU A 112 21.87 1.33 2.30
C LEU A 112 21.85 2.01 0.91
N SER A 113 21.43 1.26 -0.08
CA SER A 113 21.37 1.74 -1.47
C SER A 113 20.30 2.81 -1.69
N ASP A 114 20.46 3.64 -2.72
CA ASP A 114 19.42 4.59 -3.15
C ASP A 114 18.12 3.88 -3.56
N VAL A 115 18.20 2.62 -3.94
CA VAL A 115 17.02 1.83 -4.34
C VAL A 115 16.04 1.64 -3.19
N ILE A 116 16.53 1.28 -1.97
CA ILE A 116 15.63 1.14 -0.83
C ILE A 116 15.07 2.49 -0.41
N ARG A 117 15.87 3.56 -0.48
CA ARG A 117 15.41 4.93 -0.17
C ARG A 117 14.30 5.38 -1.10
N GLN A 118 14.44 5.14 -2.41
CA GLN A 118 13.39 5.42 -3.40
C GLN A 118 12.11 4.60 -3.15
N ARG A 119 12.26 3.31 -2.82
CA ARG A 119 11.12 2.45 -2.50
C ARG A 119 10.41 2.91 -1.23
N ALA A 120 11.16 3.27 -0.20
CA ALA A 120 10.64 3.82 1.04
C ALA A 120 9.92 5.16 0.81
N GLN A 121 10.50 6.05 -0.01
CA GLN A 121 9.86 7.31 -0.39
C GLN A 121 8.50 7.10 -1.07
N GLY A 122 8.36 6.07 -1.91
CA GLY A 122 7.08 5.70 -2.51
C GLY A 122 6.00 5.34 -1.47
N ILE A 123 6.38 4.75 -0.33
CA ILE A 123 5.47 4.46 0.78
C ILE A 123 5.15 5.72 1.59
N ILE A 124 6.16 6.55 1.85
CA ILE A 124 6.00 7.82 2.57
C ILE A 124 4.99 8.72 1.85
N ASN A 125 5.10 8.84 0.54
CA ASN A 125 4.23 9.71 -0.27
C ASN A 125 2.75 9.29 -0.24
N LEU A 126 2.45 8.08 0.23
CA LEU A 126 1.10 7.54 0.36
C LEU A 126 0.58 7.56 1.82
N GLN A 127 1.31 8.19 2.74
CA GLN A 127 0.84 8.40 4.13
C GLN A 127 -0.11 9.59 4.24
N VAL A 128 -0.92 9.60 5.29
CA VAL A 128 -1.77 10.76 5.62
C VAL A 128 -0.90 12.01 5.82
N GLY A 129 -1.32 13.13 5.26
CA GLY A 129 -0.59 14.41 5.26
C GLY A 129 0.40 14.58 4.10
N LYS A 130 0.63 13.54 3.27
CA LYS A 130 1.52 13.59 2.10
C LYS A 130 0.73 13.70 0.79
N THR A 131 1.41 14.17 -0.24
CA THR A 131 0.85 14.27 -1.59
C THR A 131 1.21 13.01 -2.38
N PRO A 132 0.21 12.22 -2.83
CA PRO A 132 0.46 11.02 -3.61
C PRO A 132 0.95 11.36 -5.02
N PRO A 133 1.50 10.40 -5.77
CA PRO A 133 1.88 10.60 -7.17
C PRO A 133 0.72 11.15 -8.00
N ASN A 134 0.99 12.19 -8.81
CA ASN A 134 -0.01 12.67 -9.77
C ASN A 134 -0.16 11.69 -10.93
N PHE A 135 -1.35 11.67 -11.52
CA PHE A 135 -1.59 10.96 -12.77
C PHE A 135 -2.51 11.74 -13.69
N THR A 136 -2.31 11.53 -14.99
CA THR A 136 -3.23 12.00 -16.04
C THR A 136 -3.68 10.78 -16.84
N MET A 137 -4.98 10.54 -16.93
CA MET A 137 -5.57 9.38 -17.61
C MET A 137 -6.79 9.75 -18.44
N ASN A 138 -7.07 8.92 -19.45
CA ASN A 138 -8.27 9.05 -20.26
C ASN A 138 -9.52 8.60 -19.48
N LYS A 139 -10.56 9.41 -19.56
CA LYS A 139 -11.89 9.07 -19.04
C LYS A 139 -12.62 8.12 -19.98
N TRP A 140 -13.54 7.34 -19.41
CA TRP A 140 -14.37 6.41 -20.18
C TRP A 140 -15.27 7.09 -21.23
N ASP A 141 -15.74 8.32 -20.92
CA ASP A 141 -16.63 9.16 -21.71
C ASP A 141 -15.91 10.19 -22.61
N GLY A 142 -14.58 10.14 -22.63
CA GLY A 142 -13.71 11.02 -23.42
C GLY A 142 -13.02 12.12 -22.61
N GLY A 143 -11.98 12.66 -23.24
CA GLY A 143 -11.10 13.64 -22.58
C GLY A 143 -10.17 13.00 -21.54
N THR A 144 -9.40 13.83 -20.86
CA THR A 144 -8.43 13.44 -19.85
C THR A 144 -8.80 13.98 -18.47
N LEU A 145 -8.30 13.33 -17.42
CA LEU A 145 -8.40 13.76 -16.03
C LEU A 145 -7.00 13.79 -15.45
N ASP A 146 -6.64 14.92 -14.83
CA ASP A 146 -5.45 15.07 -13.99
C ASP A 146 -5.88 15.10 -12.53
N LEU A 147 -5.27 14.24 -11.69
CA LEU A 147 -5.65 14.12 -10.29
C LEU A 147 -5.45 15.42 -9.53
N MET A 148 -4.27 16.05 -9.65
CA MET A 148 -3.95 17.24 -8.85
C MET A 148 -4.75 18.46 -9.30
N GLN A 149 -5.07 18.57 -10.58
CA GLN A 149 -5.97 19.58 -11.09
C GLN A 149 -7.40 19.37 -10.54
N THR A 150 -7.86 18.12 -10.52
CA THR A 150 -9.17 17.77 -9.95
C THR A 150 -9.23 18.04 -8.45
N ALA A 151 -8.20 17.65 -7.70
CA ALA A 151 -8.14 17.90 -6.25
C ALA A 151 -8.18 19.40 -5.92
N LYS A 152 -7.45 20.24 -6.66
CA LYS A 152 -7.45 21.71 -6.48
C LYS A 152 -8.80 22.36 -6.78
N ALA A 153 -9.63 21.73 -7.61
CA ALA A 153 -10.95 22.26 -7.95
C ALA A 153 -12.03 21.92 -6.90
N HIS A 154 -11.74 21.01 -5.97
CA HIS A 154 -12.69 20.51 -4.99
C HIS A 154 -12.13 20.62 -3.56
N LYS A 155 -13.00 20.63 -2.54
CA LYS A 155 -12.56 20.60 -1.13
C LYS A 155 -11.97 19.23 -0.77
N TYR A 156 -12.61 18.18 -1.27
CA TYR A 156 -12.18 16.80 -1.07
C TYR A 156 -12.35 15.98 -2.33
N THR A 157 -11.37 15.17 -2.66
CA THR A 157 -11.38 14.26 -3.81
C THR A 157 -11.07 12.84 -3.36
N LEU A 158 -12.02 11.92 -3.57
CA LEU A 158 -11.83 10.48 -3.32
C LEU A 158 -11.24 9.83 -4.56
N VAL A 159 -10.13 9.13 -4.42
CA VAL A 159 -9.59 8.20 -5.42
C VAL A 159 -9.93 6.78 -4.98
N MET A 160 -10.69 6.06 -5.79
CA MET A 160 -11.08 4.68 -5.56
C MET A 160 -10.47 3.77 -6.63
N PHE A 161 -9.55 2.91 -6.26
CA PHE A 161 -9.06 1.83 -7.13
C PHE A 161 -10.03 0.66 -7.08
N TRP A 162 -10.54 0.23 -8.24
CA TRP A 162 -11.58 -0.78 -8.34
C TRP A 162 -11.44 -1.64 -9.60
N ALA A 163 -12.26 -2.67 -9.75
CA ALA A 163 -12.38 -3.44 -10.98
C ALA A 163 -13.78 -4.06 -11.11
N SER A 164 -14.20 -4.33 -12.34
CA SER A 164 -15.50 -4.96 -12.62
C SER A 164 -15.62 -6.38 -12.05
N TRP A 165 -14.52 -7.11 -11.92
CA TRP A 165 -14.43 -8.46 -11.36
C TRP A 165 -14.23 -8.48 -9.83
N CYS A 166 -14.19 -7.33 -9.18
CA CYS A 166 -13.92 -7.23 -7.73
C CYS A 166 -15.22 -7.33 -6.93
N HIS A 167 -15.48 -8.44 -6.28
CA HIS A 167 -16.68 -8.67 -5.47
C HIS A 167 -16.90 -7.63 -4.36
N LYS A 168 -15.85 -7.18 -3.69
CA LYS A 168 -15.97 -6.11 -2.67
C LYS A 168 -16.35 -4.78 -3.30
N CYS A 169 -15.87 -4.49 -4.52
CA CYS A 169 -16.21 -3.27 -5.23
C CYS A 169 -17.69 -3.26 -5.61
N GLU A 170 -18.27 -4.41 -5.96
CA GLU A 170 -19.71 -4.54 -6.21
C GLU A 170 -20.57 -4.13 -5.00
N GLN A 171 -20.06 -4.31 -3.78
CA GLN A 171 -20.72 -3.90 -2.54
C GLN A 171 -20.52 -2.43 -2.21
N GLU A 172 -19.33 -1.87 -2.50
CA GLU A 172 -18.95 -0.50 -2.12
C GLU A 172 -19.43 0.55 -3.14
N ILE A 173 -19.46 0.23 -4.44
CA ILE A 173 -19.93 1.16 -5.47
C ILE A 173 -21.38 1.64 -5.23
N PRO A 174 -22.36 0.77 -4.92
CA PRO A 174 -23.73 1.20 -4.60
C PRO A 174 -23.80 2.11 -3.35
N VAL A 175 -22.83 2.02 -2.44
CA VAL A 175 -22.74 2.90 -1.26
C VAL A 175 -22.13 4.25 -1.64
N LEU A 176 -21.15 4.28 -2.56
CA LEU A 176 -20.50 5.51 -3.01
C LEU A 176 -21.45 6.40 -3.83
N ILE A 177 -22.30 5.83 -4.66
CA ILE A 177 -23.21 6.58 -5.54
C ILE A 177 -24.09 7.58 -4.77
N PRO A 178 -24.85 7.21 -3.71
CA PRO A 178 -25.63 8.15 -2.94
C PRO A 178 -24.75 9.12 -2.12
N VAL A 179 -23.57 8.72 -1.65
CA VAL A 179 -22.62 9.62 -0.99
C VAL A 179 -22.14 10.69 -1.97
N TYR A 180 -21.79 10.29 -3.20
CA TYR A 180 -21.40 11.24 -4.23
C TYR A 180 -22.52 12.22 -4.55
N ALA A 181 -23.72 11.74 -4.82
CA ALA A 181 -24.89 12.59 -5.10
C ALA A 181 -25.18 13.61 -3.97
N LYS A 182 -24.96 13.21 -2.71
CA LYS A 182 -25.16 14.06 -1.52
C LYS A 182 -24.15 15.21 -1.43
N TYR A 183 -22.89 14.98 -1.81
CA TYR A 183 -21.80 15.92 -1.54
C TYR A 183 -21.16 16.58 -2.77
N GLN A 184 -21.41 16.12 -4.01
CA GLN A 184 -20.80 16.68 -5.23
C GLN A 184 -20.97 18.19 -5.36
N ASN A 185 -22.14 18.74 -5.03
CA ASN A 185 -22.42 20.18 -5.07
C ASN A 185 -21.91 20.94 -3.84
N ARG A 186 -21.22 20.26 -2.92
CA ARG A 186 -20.63 20.81 -1.70
C ARG A 186 -19.12 20.82 -1.70
N GLY A 187 -18.51 20.49 -2.86
CA GLY A 187 -17.06 20.46 -3.04
C GLY A 187 -16.43 19.08 -2.88
N PHE A 188 -17.20 18.01 -3.05
CA PHE A 188 -16.68 16.63 -3.09
C PHE A 188 -16.65 16.12 -4.53
N GLU A 189 -15.53 15.51 -4.90
CA GLU A 189 -15.37 14.74 -6.14
C GLU A 189 -14.94 13.30 -5.83
N ALA A 190 -15.29 12.37 -6.71
CA ALA A 190 -14.81 11.00 -6.66
C ALA A 190 -14.21 10.62 -8.03
N ILE A 191 -13.12 9.86 -8.02
CA ILE A 191 -12.45 9.35 -9.21
C ILE A 191 -12.36 7.84 -9.07
N GLY A 192 -13.00 7.10 -9.97
CA GLY A 192 -12.83 5.66 -10.11
C GLY A 192 -11.61 5.35 -10.99
N VAL A 193 -10.58 4.70 -10.45
CA VAL A 193 -9.42 4.20 -11.20
C VAL A 193 -9.61 2.70 -11.38
N SER A 194 -9.97 2.29 -12.60
CA SER A 194 -10.26 0.87 -12.88
C SER A 194 -8.99 0.09 -13.24
N LEU A 195 -8.90 -1.13 -12.68
CA LEU A 195 -7.90 -2.17 -13.01
C LEU A 195 -8.45 -3.20 -14.01
N ASP A 196 -9.46 -2.85 -14.79
CA ASP A 196 -9.91 -3.70 -15.87
C ASP A 196 -8.92 -3.72 -17.04
N GLN A 197 -8.86 -4.83 -17.76
CA GLN A 197 -8.07 -4.97 -18.99
C GLN A 197 -8.91 -4.79 -20.25
N ALA A 198 -10.22 -4.98 -20.16
CA ALA A 198 -11.14 -4.82 -21.26
C ALA A 198 -12.04 -3.59 -21.06
N ARG A 199 -12.06 -2.69 -22.06
CA ARG A 199 -12.89 -1.48 -22.02
C ARG A 199 -14.38 -1.80 -21.91
N SER A 200 -14.84 -2.86 -22.57
CA SER A 200 -16.27 -3.25 -22.57
C SER A 200 -16.78 -3.63 -21.18
N THR A 201 -16.01 -4.40 -20.40
CA THR A 201 -16.40 -4.79 -19.04
C THR A 201 -16.38 -3.59 -18.10
N TRP A 202 -15.34 -2.75 -18.19
CA TRP A 202 -15.21 -1.52 -17.41
C TRP A 202 -16.40 -0.57 -17.66
N VAL A 203 -16.63 -0.20 -18.92
CA VAL A 203 -17.72 0.73 -19.30
C VAL A 203 -19.09 0.11 -18.99
N GLY A 204 -19.28 -1.18 -19.24
CA GLY A 204 -20.53 -1.87 -18.94
C GLY A 204 -20.94 -1.76 -17.46
N VAL A 205 -20.00 -1.86 -16.52
CA VAL A 205 -20.29 -1.67 -15.08
C VAL A 205 -20.60 -0.21 -14.76
N ILE A 206 -19.86 0.77 -15.33
CA ILE A 206 -20.14 2.18 -15.13
C ILE A 206 -21.58 2.52 -15.53
N GLU A 207 -22.00 2.10 -16.72
CA GLU A 207 -23.34 2.34 -17.24
C GLU A 207 -24.41 1.58 -16.44
N GLN A 208 -24.20 0.31 -16.17
CA GLN A 208 -25.14 -0.53 -15.43
C GLN A 208 -25.38 0.01 -14.00
N ARG A 209 -24.34 0.51 -13.34
CA ARG A 209 -24.43 1.04 -11.96
C ARG A 209 -24.79 2.52 -11.91
N GLY A 210 -24.77 3.24 -13.05
CA GLY A 210 -25.05 4.67 -13.10
C GLY A 210 -23.98 5.50 -12.34
N MET A 211 -22.70 5.15 -12.50
CA MET A 211 -21.59 5.86 -11.85
C MET A 211 -21.41 7.23 -12.51
N GLN A 212 -21.87 8.30 -11.86
CA GLN A 212 -21.85 9.67 -12.39
C GLN A 212 -20.53 10.41 -12.16
N TYR A 213 -19.68 9.88 -11.29
CA TYR A 213 -18.34 10.44 -11.04
C TYR A 213 -17.35 10.01 -12.13
N PRO A 214 -16.28 10.78 -12.36
CA PRO A 214 -15.22 10.43 -13.31
C PRO A 214 -14.64 9.05 -13.08
N ASN A 215 -14.48 8.31 -14.18
CA ASN A 215 -13.84 7.00 -14.18
C ASN A 215 -12.73 6.97 -15.23
N VAL A 216 -11.55 6.49 -14.83
CA VAL A 216 -10.35 6.40 -15.66
C VAL A 216 -9.74 4.99 -15.61
N SER A 217 -9.01 4.60 -16.65
CA SER A 217 -8.28 3.33 -16.70
C SER A 217 -7.14 3.38 -17.69
N GLN A 218 -6.07 2.63 -17.41
CA GLN A 218 -4.98 2.33 -18.35
C GLN A 218 -5.24 1.03 -19.12
N LEU A 219 -6.26 0.25 -18.74
CA LEU A 219 -6.62 -1.05 -19.31
C LEU A 219 -5.48 -2.10 -19.27
N GLN A 220 -4.63 -2.03 -18.25
CA GLN A 220 -3.47 -2.91 -18.08
C GLN A 220 -3.60 -3.80 -16.82
N GLY A 221 -4.71 -3.73 -16.11
CA GLY A 221 -4.93 -4.52 -14.90
C GLY A 221 -3.90 -4.23 -13.81
N TRP A 222 -3.39 -5.29 -13.20
CA TRP A 222 -2.36 -5.22 -12.17
C TRP A 222 -0.98 -4.76 -12.70
N ASP A 223 -0.75 -4.81 -14.00
CA ASP A 223 0.49 -4.35 -14.64
C ASP A 223 0.52 -2.83 -14.87
N SER A 224 -0.60 -2.14 -14.62
CA SER A 224 -0.71 -0.69 -14.72
C SER A 224 0.36 0.02 -13.90
N PRO A 225 1.08 1.01 -14.45
CA PRO A 225 2.03 1.84 -13.70
C PRO A 225 1.43 2.43 -12.41
N ILE A 226 0.19 2.89 -12.47
CA ILE A 226 -0.51 3.46 -11.32
C ILE A 226 -0.64 2.49 -10.15
N VAL A 227 -0.73 1.18 -10.40
CA VAL A 227 -0.77 0.14 -9.35
C VAL A 227 0.54 0.13 -8.57
N LYS A 228 1.66 0.27 -9.27
CA LYS A 228 3.00 0.33 -8.67
C LYS A 228 3.22 1.62 -7.90
N ASP A 229 2.81 2.76 -8.49
CA ASP A 229 2.97 4.09 -7.90
C ASP A 229 2.17 4.22 -6.59
N TYR A 230 0.95 3.69 -6.57
CA TYR A 230 0.06 3.71 -5.40
C TYR A 230 0.16 2.47 -4.51
N LYS A 231 1.11 1.55 -4.79
CA LYS A 231 1.31 0.31 -4.02
C LYS A 231 0.00 -0.47 -3.82
N ILE A 232 -0.82 -0.56 -4.88
CA ILE A 232 -2.12 -1.24 -4.82
C ILE A 232 -1.90 -2.74 -4.79
N THR A 233 -2.35 -3.40 -3.73
CA THR A 233 -2.26 -4.86 -3.53
C THR A 233 -3.63 -5.53 -3.50
N SER A 234 -4.69 -4.74 -3.40
CA SER A 234 -6.08 -5.23 -3.39
C SER A 234 -7.05 -4.14 -3.86
N THR A 235 -8.23 -4.56 -4.30
CA THR A 235 -9.35 -3.66 -4.59
C THR A 235 -10.55 -4.02 -3.69
N PRO A 236 -11.36 -3.03 -3.26
CA PRO A 236 -11.13 -1.61 -3.45
C PRO A 236 -10.04 -1.06 -2.52
N THR A 237 -9.30 -0.04 -2.97
CA THR A 237 -8.39 0.77 -2.16
C THR A 237 -8.73 2.24 -2.37
N TYR A 238 -8.64 3.05 -1.30
CA TYR A 238 -9.12 4.41 -1.30
C TYR A 238 -8.10 5.40 -0.75
N PHE A 239 -8.07 6.60 -1.34
CA PHE A 239 -7.35 7.75 -0.83
C PHE A 239 -8.29 8.95 -0.90
N LEU A 240 -8.50 9.66 0.22
CA LEU A 240 -9.23 10.91 0.23
C LEU A 240 -8.23 12.07 0.33
N LEU A 241 -8.28 12.97 -0.63
CA LEU A 241 -7.40 14.12 -0.73
C LEU A 241 -8.14 15.41 -0.37
N ASP A 242 -7.41 16.39 0.17
CA ASP A 242 -7.87 17.76 0.31
C ASP A 242 -7.59 18.60 -0.97
N SER A 243 -7.94 19.89 -0.93
CA SER A 243 -7.72 20.83 -2.03
C SER A 243 -6.24 21.17 -2.28
N GLU A 244 -5.33 20.84 -1.36
CA GLU A 244 -3.89 20.94 -1.58
C GLU A 244 -3.33 19.67 -2.25
N GLY A 245 -4.16 18.64 -2.46
CA GLY A 245 -3.77 17.33 -2.98
C GLY A 245 -3.11 16.44 -1.94
N LYS A 246 -3.24 16.73 -0.64
CA LYS A 246 -2.71 15.91 0.44
C LYS A 246 -3.72 14.84 0.84
N ILE A 247 -3.25 13.66 1.14
CA ILE A 247 -4.07 12.57 1.68
C ILE A 247 -4.53 12.96 3.09
N VAL A 248 -5.83 13.07 3.31
CA VAL A 248 -6.43 13.36 4.63
C VAL A 248 -7.03 12.12 5.28
N LEU A 249 -7.33 11.09 4.49
CA LEU A 249 -7.87 9.82 4.98
C LEU A 249 -7.53 8.68 4.02
N LYS A 250 -7.25 7.50 4.57
CA LYS A 250 -7.15 6.22 3.85
C LYS A 250 -8.26 5.30 4.35
N PRO A 251 -9.50 5.46 3.88
CA PRO A 251 -10.64 4.72 4.41
C PRO A 251 -10.58 3.25 3.95
N LYS A 252 -11.11 2.35 4.78
CA LYS A 252 -11.29 0.94 4.42
C LYS A 252 -12.66 0.67 3.79
N ARG A 253 -13.63 1.55 4.01
CA ARG A 253 -15.01 1.44 3.55
C ARG A 253 -15.58 2.82 3.23
N ILE A 254 -16.54 2.89 2.32
CA ILE A 254 -17.18 4.16 1.91
C ILE A 254 -17.93 4.86 3.06
N TYR A 255 -18.47 4.12 4.04
CA TYR A 255 -19.12 4.76 5.20
C TYR A 255 -18.16 5.66 6.01
N GLU A 256 -16.86 5.37 6.01
CA GLU A 256 -15.85 6.23 6.66
C GLU A 256 -15.68 7.55 5.89
N VAL A 257 -15.81 7.52 4.56
CA VAL A 257 -15.83 8.72 3.71
C VAL A 257 -17.06 9.57 4.01
N ASP A 258 -18.27 8.97 4.05
CA ASP A 258 -19.51 9.69 4.40
C ASP A 258 -19.41 10.31 5.80
N ALA A 259 -18.90 9.58 6.79
CA ALA A 259 -18.72 10.09 8.15
C ALA A 259 -17.71 11.26 8.21
N PHE A 260 -16.63 11.19 7.41
CA PHE A 260 -15.65 12.29 7.30
C PHE A 260 -16.28 13.52 6.64
N LEU A 261 -16.93 13.34 5.49
CA LEU A 261 -17.56 14.44 4.74
C LEU A 261 -18.68 15.12 5.53
N ALA A 262 -19.46 14.36 6.30
CA ALA A 262 -20.52 14.92 7.15
C ALA A 262 -19.99 15.88 8.23
N LYS A 263 -18.73 15.76 8.63
CA LYS A 263 -18.10 16.64 9.63
C LYS A 263 -17.37 17.83 9.00
N ASN A 264 -16.96 17.71 7.74
CA ASN A 264 -16.01 18.64 7.12
C ASN A 264 -16.61 19.41 5.94
N LEU A 265 -17.78 19.02 5.42
CA LEU A 265 -18.60 19.71 4.43
C LEU A 265 -19.93 20.15 5.01
#